data_13410069b98d2868d614aba0373ad418
#
_entry.id   13410069b98d2868d614aba0373ad418
#
_cell.length_a   1.000
_cell.length_b   1.000
_cell.length_c   1.000
_cell.angle_alpha   90.00
_cell.angle_beta   90.00
_cell.angle_gamma   90.00
#
_symmetry.space_group_name_H-M   'P 1'
#
loop_
_entity.id
_entity.type
_entity.pdbx_description
1 polymer ?
#
loop_
_entity_poly.entity_id
_entity_poly.type
_entity_poly.pdbx_seq_one_letter_code
_entity_poly.pdbx_strand_id
1 'polypeptide(L)'
;IFGEKVIPVNTEYTSESLVARRLYFNSFYSFIVTALFEGIQHGHYPRQCEICKKHFLMLTARRQKYCNGYAPFKYNGKRVTCRRYAAYINLKERCENDPALRIYRNRCGSIRVDKSRGKITPEFAELATRLAEDRMYRAVEETEYELTQYPRDMEKKKLYEDTAKSMK
;
A
#
# COMPACT_ATOMS: atom_id res chain seq x y z
N ILE A 1 24.34 23.68 -25.30
CA ILE A 1 25.55 24.48 -25.01
C ILE A 1 25.29 25.18 -23.71
N PHE A 2 25.69 24.57 -22.60
CA PHE A 2 25.62 25.16 -21.27
C PHE A 2 26.92 25.93 -21.06
N GLY A 3 26.90 27.25 -21.20
CA GLY A 3 28.03 28.08 -20.85
C GLY A 3 28.36 27.89 -19.36
N GLU A 4 29.63 27.83 -19.04
CA GLU A 4 30.16 27.74 -17.67
C GLU A 4 29.67 28.92 -16.82
N LYS A 5 28.49 28.78 -16.22
CA LYS A 5 28.03 29.70 -15.18
C LYS A 5 28.30 29.08 -13.84
N VAL A 6 29.41 29.50 -13.24
CA VAL A 6 29.75 29.14 -11.86
C VAL A 6 28.69 29.71 -10.92
N ILE A 7 28.05 28.87 -10.16
CA ILE A 7 27.12 29.30 -9.10
C ILE A 7 27.96 29.44 -7.83
N PRO A 8 28.12 30.64 -7.27
CA PRO A 8 28.86 30.81 -6.03
C PRO A 8 28.12 30.11 -4.89
N VAL A 9 28.82 29.25 -4.17
CA VAL A 9 28.32 28.53 -3.01
C VAL A 9 29.03 29.05 -1.78
N ASN A 10 28.31 29.71 -0.89
CA ASN A 10 28.82 30.10 0.42
C ASN A 10 28.39 29.08 1.47
N THR A 11 29.34 28.59 2.24
CA THR A 11 29.08 27.73 3.38
C THR A 11 29.25 28.54 4.65
N GLU A 12 28.19 28.68 5.41
CA GLU A 12 28.18 29.43 6.67
C GLU A 12 27.90 28.48 7.84
N TYR A 13 28.62 28.67 8.93
CA TYR A 13 28.35 28.00 10.21
C TYR A 13 27.32 28.85 10.96
N THR A 14 26.19 28.26 11.31
CA THR A 14 25.21 28.88 12.21
C THR A 14 25.61 28.63 13.66
N SER A 15 25.12 29.47 14.59
CA SER A 15 25.42 29.38 16.03
C SER A 15 25.06 28.05 16.68
N GLU A 16 24.33 27.16 16.01
CA GLU A 16 23.89 25.86 16.49
C GLU A 16 24.70 24.69 15.89
N SER A 17 25.94 24.91 15.43
CA SER A 17 26.78 23.89 14.79
C SER A 17 26.20 23.28 13.50
N LEU A 18 25.21 23.92 12.91
CA LEU A 18 24.65 23.51 11.62
C LEU A 18 25.41 24.19 10.48
N VAL A 19 25.79 23.39 9.49
CA VAL A 19 26.41 23.89 8.25
C VAL A 19 25.27 24.24 7.28
N ALA A 20 25.10 25.53 7.00
CA ALA A 20 24.14 25.99 5.99
C ALA A 20 24.87 26.32 4.68
N ARG A 21 24.35 25.82 3.57
CA ARG A 21 24.82 26.16 2.22
C ARG A 21 23.89 27.17 1.60
N ARG A 22 24.40 28.38 1.32
CA ARG A 22 23.66 29.46 0.69
C ARG A 22 24.06 29.55 -0.79
N LEU A 23 23.07 29.47 -1.68
CA LEU A 23 23.23 29.57 -3.13
C LEU A 23 22.68 30.90 -3.61
N TYR A 24 23.47 31.60 -4.41
CA TYR A 24 23.05 32.90 -5.03
C TYR A 24 22.82 32.68 -6.53
N PHE A 25 21.67 33.09 -7.02
CA PHE A 25 21.26 32.92 -8.41
C PHE A 25 21.11 34.26 -9.11
N ASN A 26 21.71 34.37 -10.30
CA ASN A 26 21.62 35.56 -11.13
C ASN A 26 20.42 35.51 -12.10
N SER A 27 19.75 34.33 -12.20
CA SER A 27 18.57 34.14 -13.04
C SER A 27 17.64 33.07 -12.45
N PHE A 28 16.37 33.23 -12.74
CA PHE A 28 15.36 32.26 -12.38
C PHE A 28 15.62 30.88 -13.01
N TYR A 29 16.15 30.85 -14.24
CA TYR A 29 16.52 29.63 -14.92
C TYR A 29 17.60 28.82 -14.13
N SER A 30 18.65 29.51 -13.68
CA SER A 30 19.73 28.87 -12.88
C SER A 30 19.18 28.31 -11.56
N PHE A 31 18.25 29.00 -10.92
CA PHE A 31 17.56 28.49 -9.73
C PHE A 31 16.79 27.20 -10.03
N ILE A 32 15.96 27.18 -11.08
CA ILE A 32 15.15 26.00 -11.46
C ILE A 32 16.05 24.79 -11.77
N VAL A 33 17.10 25.01 -12.56
CA VAL A 33 18.03 23.94 -12.95
C VAL A 33 18.74 23.36 -11.73
N THR A 34 19.24 24.22 -10.84
CA THR A 34 19.90 23.77 -9.61
C THR A 34 18.94 23.03 -8.69
N ALA A 35 17.73 23.55 -8.48
CA ALA A 35 16.70 22.90 -7.68
C ALA A 35 16.31 21.52 -8.23
N LEU A 36 16.27 21.37 -9.57
CA LEU A 36 16.03 20.09 -10.21
C LEU A 36 17.16 19.10 -9.93
N PHE A 37 18.43 19.50 -10.12
CA PHE A 37 19.57 18.63 -9.87
C PHE A 37 19.70 18.24 -8.40
N GLU A 38 19.52 19.17 -7.48
CA GLU A 38 19.48 18.91 -6.04
C GLU A 38 18.34 17.91 -5.70
N GLY A 39 17.17 18.14 -6.26
CA GLY A 39 16.05 17.20 -6.10
C GLY A 39 16.36 15.81 -6.59
N ILE A 40 17.00 15.67 -7.75
CA ILE A 40 17.43 14.38 -8.32
C ILE A 40 18.45 13.69 -7.40
N GLN A 41 19.46 14.42 -6.88
CA GLN A 41 20.44 13.87 -5.96
C GLN A 41 19.82 13.37 -4.66
N HIS A 42 18.74 13.99 -4.20
CA HIS A 42 17.99 13.56 -3.02
C HIS A 42 16.89 12.50 -3.35
N GLY A 43 16.88 11.98 -4.58
CA GLY A 43 15.94 10.94 -4.99
C GLY A 43 14.54 11.43 -5.39
N HIS A 44 14.36 12.74 -5.59
CA HIS A 44 13.12 13.35 -6.04
C HIS A 44 12.99 13.33 -7.57
N TYR A 45 12.73 12.14 -8.14
CA TYR A 45 12.57 11.99 -9.58
C TYR A 45 11.12 12.25 -10.01
N PRO A 46 10.89 12.96 -11.13
CA PRO A 46 9.57 12.99 -11.75
C PRO A 46 9.23 11.61 -12.32
N ARG A 47 8.05 11.10 -11.98
CA ARG A 47 7.55 9.82 -12.47
C ARG A 47 6.11 9.93 -12.93
N GLN A 48 5.73 9.08 -13.87
CA GLN A 48 4.36 8.93 -14.30
C GLN A 48 3.64 7.91 -13.43
N CYS A 49 2.48 8.29 -12.89
CA CYS A 49 1.62 7.39 -12.12
C CYS A 49 1.05 6.29 -13.00
N GLU A 50 1.18 5.03 -12.59
CA GLU A 50 0.66 3.89 -13.36
C GLU A 50 -0.87 3.89 -13.48
N ILE A 51 -1.61 4.54 -12.56
CA ILE A 51 -3.08 4.60 -12.56
C ILE A 51 -3.61 5.81 -13.35
N CYS A 52 -3.26 7.03 -12.96
CA CYS A 52 -3.83 8.24 -13.56
C CYS A 52 -2.99 8.82 -14.70
N LYS A 53 -1.82 8.26 -14.97
CA LYS A 53 -0.86 8.70 -16.00
C LYS A 53 -0.33 10.13 -15.82
N LYS A 54 -0.67 10.81 -14.74
CA LYS A 54 -0.12 12.15 -14.43
C LYS A 54 1.29 12.01 -13.87
N HIS A 55 2.13 13.00 -14.17
CA HIS A 55 3.46 13.07 -13.57
C HIS A 55 3.36 13.53 -12.12
N PHE A 56 4.21 13.00 -11.27
CA PHE A 56 4.36 13.38 -9.88
C PHE A 56 5.83 13.31 -9.46
N LEU A 57 6.19 14.09 -8.47
CA LEU A 57 7.52 14.07 -7.89
C LEU A 57 7.59 13.01 -6.78
N MET A 58 8.60 12.15 -6.82
CA MET A 58 8.86 11.23 -5.71
C MET A 58 9.34 12.01 -4.48
N LEU A 59 8.76 11.71 -3.33
CA LEU A 59 9.09 12.35 -2.06
C LEU A 59 10.14 11.59 -1.25
N THR A 60 10.47 10.38 -1.68
CA THR A 60 11.43 9.50 -1.01
C THR A 60 12.27 8.75 -2.03
N ALA A 61 13.45 8.30 -1.65
CA ALA A 61 14.31 7.46 -2.49
C ALA A 61 13.68 6.09 -2.86
N ARG A 62 12.62 5.66 -2.17
CA ARG A 62 11.89 4.44 -2.50
C ARG A 62 11.10 4.63 -3.80
N ARG A 63 11.26 3.66 -4.71
CA ARG A 63 10.60 3.66 -6.01
C ARG A 63 9.07 3.64 -5.86
N GLN A 64 8.44 4.81 -6.05
CA GLN A 64 6.98 4.96 -6.00
C GLN A 64 6.37 4.75 -7.39
N LYS A 65 5.34 3.91 -7.48
CA LYS A 65 4.61 3.63 -8.73
C LYS A 65 3.36 4.51 -8.88
N TYR A 66 2.82 5.01 -7.78
CA TYR A 66 1.53 5.69 -7.72
C TYR A 66 1.67 7.03 -7.01
N CYS A 67 1.01 8.05 -7.56
CA CYS A 67 0.92 9.35 -6.90
C CYS A 67 -0.04 9.31 -5.69
N ASN A 68 -0.03 10.39 -4.90
CA ASN A 68 -0.99 10.58 -3.79
C ASN A 68 -2.33 11.19 -4.24
N GLY A 69 -2.47 11.51 -5.54
CA GLY A 69 -3.70 12.04 -6.12
C GLY A 69 -4.81 11.00 -6.22
N TYR A 70 -6.00 11.48 -6.59
CA TYR A 70 -7.16 10.61 -6.80
C TYR A 70 -7.09 9.88 -8.14
N ALA A 71 -7.53 8.62 -8.11
CA ALA A 71 -7.71 7.84 -9.33
C ALA A 71 -8.82 8.46 -10.21
N PRO A 72 -8.69 8.37 -11.55
CA PRO A 72 -9.74 8.83 -12.46
C PRO A 72 -11.01 7.98 -12.36
N PHE A 73 -10.93 6.82 -11.73
CA PHE A 73 -12.03 5.88 -11.57
C PHE A 73 -12.54 5.86 -10.13
N LYS A 74 -13.84 5.62 -9.97
CA LYS A 74 -14.43 5.35 -8.66
C LYS A 74 -14.33 3.86 -8.35
N TYR A 75 -14.11 3.52 -7.09
CA TYR A 75 -14.18 2.16 -6.60
C TYR A 75 -15.38 2.03 -5.63
N ASN A 76 -16.32 1.13 -5.95
CA ASN A 76 -17.60 1.00 -5.22
C ASN A 76 -18.32 2.35 -5.02
N GLY A 77 -18.39 3.16 -6.07
CA GLY A 77 -19.03 4.48 -6.05
C GLY A 77 -18.25 5.59 -5.33
N LYS A 78 -17.13 5.29 -4.65
CA LYS A 78 -16.33 6.23 -3.87
C LYS A 78 -15.07 6.68 -4.62
N ARG A 79 -14.69 7.94 -4.44
CA ARG A 79 -13.39 8.44 -4.90
C ARG A 79 -12.29 7.86 -4.02
N VAL A 80 -11.27 7.30 -4.64
CA VAL A 80 -10.12 6.69 -3.95
C VAL A 80 -8.82 7.24 -4.53
N THR A 81 -7.74 7.22 -3.75
CA THR A 81 -6.41 7.61 -4.24
C THR A 81 -5.86 6.58 -5.22
N CYS A 82 -4.92 7.00 -6.10
CA CYS A 82 -4.28 6.09 -7.06
C CYS A 82 -3.62 4.89 -6.36
N ARG A 83 -2.96 5.13 -5.23
CA ARG A 83 -2.36 4.05 -4.42
C ARG A 83 -3.40 3.05 -3.91
N ARG A 84 -4.52 3.54 -3.40
CA ARG A 84 -5.60 2.69 -2.88
C ARG A 84 -6.31 1.92 -4.00
N TYR A 85 -6.52 2.57 -5.14
CA TYR A 85 -7.09 1.92 -6.32
C TYR A 85 -6.18 0.79 -6.83
N ALA A 86 -4.86 1.03 -6.93
CA ALA A 86 -3.90 0.00 -7.30
C ALA A 86 -3.89 -1.18 -6.33
N ALA A 87 -3.97 -0.91 -5.02
CA ALA A 87 -4.05 -1.98 -4.02
C ALA A 87 -5.31 -2.86 -4.20
N TYR A 88 -6.44 -2.26 -4.59
CA TYR A 88 -7.65 -3.04 -4.87
C TYR A 88 -7.51 -3.91 -6.12
N ILE A 89 -6.91 -3.38 -7.22
CA ILE A 89 -6.70 -4.15 -8.44
C ILE A 89 -5.75 -5.32 -8.18
N ASN A 90 -4.58 -5.05 -7.62
CA ASN A 90 -3.58 -6.09 -7.33
C ASN A 90 -4.16 -7.18 -6.43
N LEU A 91 -5.03 -6.78 -5.51
CA LEU A 91 -5.69 -7.72 -4.64
C LEU A 91 -6.72 -8.58 -5.38
N LYS A 92 -7.49 -7.97 -6.28
CA LYS A 92 -8.45 -8.68 -7.10
C LYS A 92 -7.73 -9.72 -7.98
N GLU A 93 -6.66 -9.33 -8.64
CA GLU A 93 -5.82 -10.23 -9.46
C GLU A 93 -5.26 -11.40 -8.64
N ARG A 94 -4.76 -11.13 -7.42
CA ARG A 94 -4.31 -12.21 -6.52
C ARG A 94 -5.43 -13.19 -6.16
N CYS A 95 -6.63 -12.68 -5.85
CA CYS A 95 -7.76 -13.55 -5.53
C CYS A 95 -8.31 -14.32 -6.76
N GLU A 96 -8.08 -13.82 -7.97
CA GLU A 96 -8.41 -14.53 -9.19
C GLU A 96 -7.45 -15.69 -9.45
N ASN A 97 -6.17 -15.50 -9.12
CA ASN A 97 -5.11 -16.49 -9.32
C ASN A 97 -4.95 -17.48 -8.15
N ASP A 98 -5.53 -17.19 -6.99
CA ASP A 98 -5.40 -17.99 -5.77
C ASP A 98 -6.79 -18.24 -5.15
N PRO A 99 -7.38 -19.43 -5.40
CA PRO A 99 -8.68 -19.80 -4.85
C PRO A 99 -8.73 -19.85 -3.32
N ALA A 100 -7.64 -20.29 -2.66
CA ALA A 100 -7.56 -20.35 -1.21
C ALA A 100 -7.61 -18.95 -0.60
N LEU A 101 -6.85 -18.00 -1.16
CA LEU A 101 -6.87 -16.60 -0.75
C LEU A 101 -8.24 -15.96 -0.96
N ARG A 102 -8.93 -16.29 -2.05
CA ARG A 102 -10.30 -15.79 -2.32
C ARG A 102 -11.29 -16.25 -1.25
N ILE A 103 -11.27 -17.54 -0.90
CA ILE A 103 -12.15 -18.10 0.13
C ILE A 103 -11.87 -17.43 1.48
N TYR A 104 -10.60 -17.32 1.88
CA TYR A 104 -10.18 -16.66 3.11
C TYR A 104 -10.72 -15.22 3.20
N ARG A 105 -10.53 -14.44 2.16
CA ARG A 105 -10.97 -13.04 2.15
C ARG A 105 -12.48 -12.87 2.23
N ASN A 106 -13.22 -13.71 1.52
CA ASN A 106 -14.68 -13.72 1.62
C ASN A 106 -15.12 -14.04 3.05
N ARG A 107 -14.44 -14.97 3.71
CA ARG A 107 -14.73 -15.33 5.09
C ARG A 107 -14.40 -14.20 6.06
N CYS A 108 -13.23 -13.60 5.96
CA CYS A 108 -12.86 -12.43 6.76
C CYS A 108 -13.84 -11.25 6.56
N GLY A 109 -14.33 -11.06 5.34
CA GLY A 109 -15.39 -10.08 5.04
C GLY A 109 -16.68 -10.37 5.82
N SER A 110 -17.12 -11.63 5.83
CA SER A 110 -18.31 -12.07 6.58
C SER A 110 -18.15 -11.88 8.10
N ILE A 111 -16.99 -12.23 8.66
CA ILE A 111 -16.69 -12.05 10.09
C ILE A 111 -16.77 -10.55 10.46
N ARG A 112 -16.18 -9.66 9.65
CA ARG A 112 -16.25 -8.21 9.88
C ARG A 112 -17.67 -7.66 9.86
N VAL A 113 -18.49 -8.13 8.92
CA VAL A 113 -19.90 -7.73 8.84
C VAL A 113 -20.67 -8.21 10.06
N ASP A 114 -20.47 -9.46 10.50
CA ASP A 114 -21.14 -9.99 11.69
C ASP A 114 -20.70 -9.27 12.96
N LYS A 115 -19.41 -8.93 13.10
CA LYS A 115 -18.90 -8.10 14.19
C LYS A 115 -19.55 -6.71 14.17
N SER A 116 -19.62 -6.06 13.00
CA SER A 116 -20.21 -4.71 12.90
C SER A 116 -21.71 -4.67 13.18
N ARG A 117 -22.40 -5.80 12.95
CA ARG A 117 -23.84 -5.97 13.26
C ARG A 117 -24.10 -6.45 14.70
N GLY A 118 -23.07 -6.61 15.52
CA GLY A 118 -23.20 -7.10 16.89
C GLY A 118 -23.61 -8.57 17.02
N LYS A 119 -23.50 -9.38 15.95
CA LYS A 119 -23.85 -10.81 15.99
C LYS A 119 -22.81 -11.67 16.68
N ILE A 120 -21.59 -11.21 16.74
CA ILE A 120 -20.45 -11.86 17.39
C ILE A 120 -19.64 -10.84 18.19
N THR A 121 -19.01 -11.29 19.26
CA THR A 121 -18.14 -10.44 20.08
C THR A 121 -16.85 -10.11 19.38
N PRO A 122 -16.15 -9.01 19.75
CA PRO A 122 -14.84 -8.68 19.20
C PRO A 122 -13.80 -9.80 19.37
N GLU A 123 -13.78 -10.45 20.54
CA GLU A 123 -12.89 -11.57 20.86
C GLU A 123 -13.15 -12.79 19.98
N PHE A 124 -14.44 -13.15 19.83
CA PHE A 124 -14.84 -14.23 18.91
C PHE A 124 -14.39 -13.93 17.47
N ALA A 125 -14.60 -12.68 17.02
CA ALA A 125 -14.19 -12.29 15.66
C ALA A 125 -12.68 -12.39 15.44
N GLU A 126 -11.87 -12.09 16.45
CA GLU A 126 -10.42 -12.21 16.40
C GLU A 126 -9.99 -13.68 16.31
N LEU A 127 -10.52 -14.55 17.17
CA LEU A 127 -10.24 -15.97 17.14
C LEU A 127 -10.69 -16.62 15.82
N ALA A 128 -11.89 -16.29 15.34
CA ALA A 128 -12.38 -16.79 14.06
C ALA A 128 -11.49 -16.33 12.89
N THR A 129 -10.94 -15.14 12.96
CA THR A 129 -10.02 -14.64 11.94
C THR A 129 -8.69 -15.37 11.97
N ARG A 130 -8.12 -15.63 13.16
CA ARG A 130 -6.89 -16.42 13.32
C ARG A 130 -7.08 -17.84 12.80
N LEU A 131 -8.15 -18.52 13.21
CA LEU A 131 -8.45 -19.88 12.75
C LEU A 131 -8.62 -19.94 11.22
N ALA A 132 -9.24 -18.93 10.62
CA ALA A 132 -9.36 -18.82 9.17
C ALA A 132 -8.00 -18.60 8.48
N GLU A 133 -7.10 -17.84 9.12
CA GLU A 133 -5.75 -17.57 8.64
C GLU A 133 -4.88 -18.84 8.70
N ASP A 134 -4.90 -19.57 9.80
CA ASP A 134 -4.18 -20.83 9.97
C ASP A 134 -4.62 -21.88 8.92
N ARG A 135 -5.92 -21.97 8.66
CA ARG A 135 -6.47 -22.85 7.62
C ARG A 135 -6.03 -22.42 6.21
N MET A 136 -5.95 -21.12 5.96
CA MET A 136 -5.46 -20.60 4.68
C MET A 136 -3.98 -20.94 4.48
N TYR A 137 -3.13 -20.76 5.50
CA TYR A 137 -1.72 -21.15 5.40
C TYR A 137 -1.56 -22.65 5.18
N ARG A 138 -2.34 -23.48 5.88
CA ARG A 138 -2.34 -24.91 5.66
C ARG A 138 -2.76 -25.29 4.23
N ALA A 139 -3.75 -24.59 3.66
CA ALA A 139 -4.19 -24.84 2.28
C ALA A 139 -3.11 -24.47 1.25
N VAL A 140 -2.27 -23.47 1.54
CA VAL A 140 -1.13 -23.10 0.68
C VAL A 140 -0.03 -24.16 0.74
N GLU A 141 0.17 -24.81 1.88
CA GLU A 141 1.20 -25.84 2.08
C GLU A 141 0.74 -27.22 1.59
N GLU A 142 -0.53 -27.56 1.78
CA GLU A 142 -1.10 -28.88 1.51
C GLU A 142 -2.15 -28.82 0.39
N THR A 143 -1.76 -29.10 -0.84
CA THR A 143 -2.66 -29.06 -2.03
C THR A 143 -3.88 -30.00 -1.88
N GLU A 144 -3.71 -31.17 -1.25
CA GLU A 144 -4.82 -32.10 -1.00
C GLU A 144 -5.86 -31.48 -0.06
N TYR A 145 -5.43 -30.80 1.00
CA TYR A 145 -6.31 -30.09 1.91
C TYR A 145 -7.02 -28.93 1.21
N GLU A 146 -6.32 -28.16 0.38
CA GLU A 146 -6.90 -27.05 -0.40
C GLU A 146 -8.08 -27.51 -1.24
N LEU A 147 -7.93 -28.63 -1.96
CA LEU A 147 -8.93 -29.11 -2.92
C LEU A 147 -10.12 -29.83 -2.26
N THR A 148 -9.92 -30.46 -1.11
CA THR A 148 -10.93 -31.36 -0.51
C THR A 148 -11.63 -30.78 0.71
N GLN A 149 -10.89 -30.37 1.71
CA GLN A 149 -11.41 -30.02 3.04
C GLN A 149 -11.51 -28.52 3.27
N TYR A 150 -10.55 -27.74 2.77
CA TYR A 150 -10.47 -26.31 3.03
C TYR A 150 -11.75 -25.51 2.71
N PRO A 151 -12.44 -25.70 1.56
CA PRO A 151 -13.68 -25.01 1.29
C PRO A 151 -14.77 -25.28 2.33
N ARG A 152 -14.87 -26.53 2.80
CA ARG A 152 -15.84 -26.96 3.84
C ARG A 152 -15.49 -26.39 5.21
N ASP A 153 -14.22 -26.46 5.60
CA ASP A 153 -13.74 -25.92 6.87
C ASP A 153 -13.88 -24.40 6.94
N MET A 154 -13.83 -23.74 5.80
CA MET A 154 -14.04 -22.30 5.66
C MET A 154 -15.51 -21.91 5.54
N GLU A 155 -16.46 -22.83 5.55
CA GLU A 155 -17.88 -22.51 5.67
C GLU A 155 -18.16 -21.78 6.98
N LYS A 156 -19.02 -20.75 6.91
CA LYS A 156 -19.30 -19.87 8.07
C LYS A 156 -19.72 -20.67 9.30
N LYS A 157 -20.64 -21.62 9.13
CA LYS A 157 -21.17 -22.45 10.21
C LYS A 157 -20.06 -23.26 10.86
N LYS A 158 -19.29 -23.98 10.06
CA LYS A 158 -18.19 -24.83 10.52
C LYS A 158 -17.09 -24.02 11.22
N LEU A 159 -16.66 -22.93 10.63
CA LEU A 159 -15.65 -22.06 11.23
C LEU A 159 -16.09 -21.51 12.59
N TYR A 160 -17.35 -21.08 12.71
CA TYR A 160 -17.89 -20.54 13.97
C TYR A 160 -18.08 -21.62 15.02
N GLU A 161 -18.51 -22.83 14.65
CA GLU A 161 -18.57 -23.98 15.55
C GLU A 161 -17.19 -24.32 16.14
N ASP A 162 -16.19 -24.36 15.28
CA ASP A 162 -14.83 -24.70 15.70
C ASP A 162 -14.20 -23.58 16.53
N THR A 163 -14.48 -22.31 16.20
CA THR A 163 -14.07 -21.16 17.02
C THR A 163 -14.71 -21.25 18.42
N ALA A 164 -16.00 -21.54 18.49
CA ALA A 164 -16.70 -21.68 19.78
C ALA A 164 -16.14 -22.83 20.66
N LYS A 165 -15.65 -23.90 20.04
CA LYS A 165 -14.96 -25.00 20.76
C LYS A 165 -13.60 -24.55 21.32
N SER A 166 -12.89 -23.70 20.59
CA SER A 166 -11.57 -23.20 21.01
C SER A 166 -11.66 -22.14 22.12
N MET A 167 -12.86 -21.61 22.40
CA MET A 167 -13.11 -20.66 23.50
C MET A 167 -13.49 -21.34 24.83
N LYS A 168 -13.74 -22.65 24.81
CA LYS A 168 -14.05 -23.45 26.00
C LYS A 168 -12.81 -24.04 26.60
#